data_9fd34af5af64d7b6af8843896ce9af70
#
_entry.id   9fd34af5af64d7b6af8843896ce9af70
#
_cell.length_a   1.000
_cell.length_b   1.000
_cell.length_c   1.000
_cell.angle_alpha   90.00
_cell.angle_beta   90.00
_cell.angle_gamma   90.00
#
_symmetry.space_group_name_H-M   'P 1'
#
loop_
_entity.id
_entity.type
_entity.pdbx_description
1 polymer ?
#
loop_
_entity_poly.entity_id
_entity_poly.type
_entity_poly.pdbx_seq_one_letter_code
_entity_poly.pdbx_strand_id
1 'polypeptide(L)'
;MLGAAIGTSLATAIGCVGAGDGDNGAADETVAATLCDDTRALAPDTQFFTPPPIPGAVTQFLDLVKARRTTDALRLAAMVTTPQAVWFTGGSPDEVERSVKQTMRAAALARRVPVLAAYNVPFRDCAQYSSGGAVDTAAYKAWIDGFARGIGGGKAVVILEPDSLGIIPYNTTIYGAADWCKPTVSDGQGGTIPAPGASSDERYAQLNYAVDALEAKAPRASVYLDGSHSNWLGVGEAAFRLNKAGVARAQGFFLNVSNYQPTSELAQFGTWVSDCITAATAGAPWAAGHFDWCPSQYDPALGFAVNYSADYAATVTAGLENLMGGAAATTHFVMDTGRNGQGPWHPSAAYPDAQDWCNAPGRGVGLRPSASTNVPLADATLWIKIPGGSDGSCNRGIAGSTTDPEWGGITDPVAGAWFPQQALQLAQLANPALF
;
A
#
# COMPACT_ATOMS: atom_id res chain seq x y z
N MET A 1 9.09 -22.70 -57.47
CA MET A 1 8.01 -23.16 -56.58
C MET A 1 8.49 -22.97 -55.17
N LEU A 2 7.97 -21.90 -54.55
CA LEU A 2 8.28 -21.52 -53.17
C LEU A 2 7.34 -22.30 -52.20
N GLY A 3 7.91 -22.93 -51.18
CA GLY A 3 7.17 -23.45 -50.08
C GLY A 3 7.56 -22.70 -48.81
N ALA A 4 6.70 -21.85 -48.28
CA ALA A 4 6.88 -21.17 -47.01
C ALA A 4 6.34 -22.06 -45.90
N ALA A 5 7.19 -22.39 -44.94
CA ALA A 5 6.81 -23.05 -43.68
C ALA A 5 6.46 -21.98 -42.64
N ILE A 6 5.18 -21.95 -42.22
CA ILE A 6 4.69 -21.15 -41.10
C ILE A 6 4.86 -21.99 -39.84
N GLY A 7 5.77 -21.59 -38.95
CA GLY A 7 5.92 -22.16 -37.63
C GLY A 7 4.87 -21.56 -36.68
N THR A 8 3.93 -22.37 -36.25
CA THR A 8 2.96 -22.04 -35.20
C THR A 8 3.58 -22.33 -33.83
N SER A 9 3.80 -21.27 -33.07
CA SER A 9 4.20 -21.37 -31.65
C SER A 9 2.95 -21.68 -30.83
N LEU A 10 2.89 -22.88 -30.22
CA LEU A 10 1.85 -23.22 -29.26
C LEU A 10 2.21 -22.59 -27.91
N ALA A 11 1.44 -21.60 -27.54
CA ALA A 11 1.39 -21.14 -26.13
C ALA A 11 0.52 -22.13 -25.35
N THR A 12 1.10 -22.84 -24.39
CA THR A 12 0.38 -23.70 -23.47
C THR A 12 -0.38 -22.85 -22.43
N ALA A 13 -1.67 -22.66 -22.65
CA ALA A 13 -2.56 -22.12 -21.62
C ALA A 13 -2.81 -23.21 -20.58
N ILE A 14 -2.45 -22.94 -19.34
CA ILE A 14 -2.82 -23.78 -18.18
C ILE A 14 -4.30 -23.54 -17.90
N GLY A 15 -5.14 -24.52 -18.22
CA GLY A 15 -6.58 -24.45 -18.06
C GLY A 15 -6.99 -24.62 -16.59
N CYS A 16 -7.94 -23.81 -16.16
CA CYS A 16 -8.73 -24.04 -14.96
C CYS A 16 -9.61 -25.28 -15.16
N VAL A 17 -9.37 -26.34 -14.39
CA VAL A 17 -10.22 -27.54 -14.38
C VAL A 17 -11.35 -27.32 -13.38
N GLY A 18 -12.55 -27.06 -13.87
CA GLY A 18 -13.79 -27.19 -13.10
C GLY A 18 -14.29 -28.62 -13.16
N ALA A 19 -14.42 -29.28 -12.01
CA ALA A 19 -15.11 -30.56 -11.91
C ALA A 19 -16.63 -30.35 -12.02
N GLY A 20 -17.24 -31.01 -12.99
CA GLY A 20 -18.70 -31.08 -13.13
C GLY A 20 -19.07 -32.26 -14.01
N ASP A 21 -19.64 -33.28 -13.38
CA ASP A 21 -20.25 -34.47 -14.05
C ASP A 21 -21.52 -34.09 -14.83
N GLY A 22 -21.68 -34.68 -16.02
CA GLY A 22 -22.99 -34.99 -16.59
C GLY A 22 -23.43 -34.27 -17.85
N ASP A 23 -23.19 -34.94 -18.95
CA ASP A 23 -24.09 -35.18 -20.11
C ASP A 23 -24.71 -34.04 -20.95
N ASN A 24 -24.37 -34.11 -22.26
CA ASN A 24 -25.12 -33.68 -23.46
C ASN A 24 -25.39 -32.20 -23.75
N GLY A 25 -24.77 -31.77 -24.83
CA GLY A 25 -25.27 -30.68 -25.65
C GLY A 25 -24.16 -29.77 -26.21
N ALA A 26 -23.93 -29.85 -27.53
CA ALA A 26 -23.06 -28.94 -28.25
C ALA A 26 -23.51 -27.51 -28.01
N ALA A 27 -22.83 -26.81 -27.11
CA ALA A 27 -22.97 -25.38 -26.87
C ALA A 27 -21.68 -24.67 -27.32
N ASP A 28 -21.88 -23.75 -28.19
CA ASP A 28 -21.04 -22.76 -28.82
C ASP A 28 -19.72 -22.47 -28.08
N GLU A 29 -18.58 -22.86 -28.68
CA GLU A 29 -17.23 -22.61 -28.18
C GLU A 29 -16.88 -21.13 -28.02
N THR A 30 -17.69 -20.23 -28.52
CA THR A 30 -17.53 -18.78 -28.39
C THR A 30 -17.95 -18.22 -27.02
N VAL A 31 -18.70 -18.95 -26.21
CA VAL A 31 -19.14 -18.50 -24.87
C VAL A 31 -18.16 -18.91 -23.77
N ALA A 32 -17.37 -19.96 -23.99
CA ALA A 32 -16.39 -20.44 -23.00
C ALA A 32 -15.14 -19.56 -22.86
N ALA A 33 -14.76 -18.80 -23.90
CA ALA A 33 -13.62 -17.88 -23.89
C ALA A 33 -13.87 -16.56 -23.11
N THR A 34 -15.13 -16.26 -22.78
CA THR A 34 -15.51 -15.00 -22.09
C THR A 34 -15.61 -15.17 -20.56
N LEU A 35 -15.34 -16.36 -20.00
CA LEU A 35 -15.51 -16.65 -18.59
C LEU A 35 -14.20 -16.70 -17.77
N CYS A 36 -13.04 -16.46 -18.39
CA CYS A 36 -11.77 -16.21 -17.71
C CYS A 36 -11.44 -14.71 -17.72
N ASP A 37 -12.44 -13.84 -17.49
CA ASP A 37 -12.19 -12.46 -17.17
C ASP A 37 -11.62 -12.45 -15.74
N ASP A 38 -10.38 -11.98 -15.58
CA ASP A 38 -9.78 -11.76 -14.25
C ASP A 38 -10.61 -10.70 -13.53
N THR A 39 -11.64 -11.15 -12.85
CA THR A 39 -12.66 -10.30 -12.21
C THR A 39 -12.08 -9.37 -11.17
N ARG A 40 -10.78 -9.55 -10.80
CA ARG A 40 -10.02 -8.73 -9.85
C ARG A 40 -9.21 -7.64 -10.52
N ALA A 41 -8.75 -7.82 -11.74
CA ALA A 41 -7.96 -6.81 -12.45
C ALA A 41 -8.69 -5.46 -12.54
N LEU A 42 -7.94 -4.38 -12.41
CA LEU A 42 -8.44 -3.01 -12.57
C LEU A 42 -8.39 -2.64 -14.06
N ALA A 43 -9.55 -2.47 -14.69
CA ALA A 43 -9.60 -1.96 -16.03
C ALA A 43 -9.08 -0.51 -16.09
N PRO A 44 -8.40 -0.07 -17.16
CA PRO A 44 -7.82 1.28 -17.25
C PRO A 44 -8.83 2.43 -17.06
N ASP A 45 -10.10 2.18 -17.35
CA ASP A 45 -11.21 3.13 -17.19
C ASP A 45 -11.91 3.02 -15.84
N THR A 46 -11.37 2.23 -14.90
CA THR A 46 -11.91 2.08 -13.54
C THR A 46 -12.09 3.43 -12.87
N GLN A 47 -13.31 3.69 -12.44
CA GLN A 47 -13.67 4.91 -11.72
C GLN A 47 -13.71 4.63 -10.21
N PHE A 48 -12.83 5.28 -9.44
CA PHE A 48 -12.75 5.10 -8.00
C PHE A 48 -13.83 5.89 -7.25
N PHE A 49 -14.22 5.40 -6.09
CA PHE A 49 -15.22 6.02 -5.22
C PHE A 49 -14.64 7.20 -4.44
N THR A 50 -15.40 8.29 -4.37
CA THR A 50 -15.09 9.44 -3.51
C THR A 50 -15.95 9.33 -2.26
N PRO A 51 -15.37 9.07 -1.07
CA PRO A 51 -16.12 9.07 0.17
C PRO A 51 -16.57 10.49 0.56
N PRO A 52 -17.58 10.64 1.44
CA PRO A 52 -17.91 11.93 2.03
C PRO A 52 -16.67 12.57 2.70
N PRO A 53 -16.47 13.89 2.55
CA PRO A 53 -15.39 14.59 3.23
C PRO A 53 -15.48 14.44 4.75
N ILE A 54 -14.34 14.35 5.44
CA ILE A 54 -14.32 14.35 6.90
C ILE A 54 -14.79 15.71 7.44
N PRO A 55 -15.44 15.77 8.62
CA PRO A 55 -16.07 16.99 9.12
C PRO A 55 -15.16 18.21 9.19
N GLY A 56 -13.90 18.05 9.56
CA GLY A 56 -12.91 19.12 9.60
C GLY A 56 -12.66 19.79 8.25
N ALA A 57 -12.71 19.03 7.16
CA ALA A 57 -12.55 19.55 5.80
C ALA A 57 -13.71 20.48 5.41
N VAL A 58 -14.93 20.10 5.74
CA VAL A 58 -16.13 20.91 5.48
C VAL A 58 -16.08 22.24 6.26
N THR A 59 -15.70 22.18 7.53
CA THR A 59 -15.52 23.37 8.37
C THR A 59 -14.48 24.32 7.77
N GLN A 60 -13.31 23.80 7.40
CA GLN A 60 -12.24 24.61 6.79
C GLN A 60 -12.68 25.24 5.46
N PHE A 61 -13.39 24.49 4.61
CA PHE A 61 -13.94 25.04 3.36
C PHE A 61 -14.86 26.24 3.63
N LEU A 62 -15.79 26.12 4.58
CA LEU A 62 -16.70 27.21 4.94
C LEU A 62 -15.95 28.43 5.51
N ASP A 63 -14.91 28.20 6.32
CA ASP A 63 -14.11 29.29 6.88
C ASP A 63 -13.28 30.01 5.81
N LEU A 64 -12.73 29.30 4.84
CA LEU A 64 -12.08 29.91 3.68
C LEU A 64 -13.05 30.76 2.84
N VAL A 65 -14.27 30.30 2.63
CA VAL A 65 -15.32 31.07 1.93
C VAL A 65 -15.67 32.35 2.71
N LYS A 66 -15.90 32.25 4.03
CA LYS A 66 -16.16 33.42 4.91
C LYS A 66 -15.00 34.42 4.88
N ALA A 67 -13.76 33.93 4.86
CA ALA A 67 -12.56 34.75 4.79
C ALA A 67 -12.29 35.32 3.38
N ARG A 68 -13.17 35.08 2.40
CA ARG A 68 -13.02 35.45 0.98
C ARG A 68 -11.75 34.90 0.30
N ARG A 69 -11.21 33.79 0.81
CA ARG A 69 -10.11 33.05 0.21
C ARG A 69 -10.62 32.08 -0.84
N THR A 70 -11.28 32.59 -1.87
CA THR A 70 -12.05 31.80 -2.84
C THR A 70 -11.19 30.77 -3.56
N THR A 71 -9.98 31.14 -4.00
CA THR A 71 -9.07 30.22 -4.69
C THR A 71 -8.66 29.05 -3.78
N ASP A 72 -8.37 29.30 -2.52
CA ASP A 72 -8.01 28.26 -1.56
C ASP A 72 -9.22 27.36 -1.24
N ALA A 73 -10.41 27.94 -1.11
CA ALA A 73 -11.65 27.16 -0.96
C ALA A 73 -11.88 26.21 -2.16
N LEU A 74 -11.68 26.69 -3.38
CA LEU A 74 -11.82 25.88 -4.59
C LEU A 74 -10.74 24.77 -4.65
N ARG A 75 -9.49 25.06 -4.31
CA ARG A 75 -8.42 24.05 -4.23
C ARG A 75 -8.75 22.97 -3.20
N LEU A 76 -9.16 23.39 -2.00
CA LEU A 76 -9.56 22.44 -0.96
C LEU A 76 -10.75 21.58 -1.42
N ALA A 77 -11.77 22.19 -2.02
CA ALA A 77 -12.91 21.47 -2.56
C ALA A 77 -12.49 20.44 -3.62
N ALA A 78 -11.64 20.85 -4.58
CA ALA A 78 -11.14 19.94 -5.61
C ALA A 78 -10.36 18.76 -4.99
N MET A 79 -9.54 18.99 -3.96
CA MET A 79 -8.83 17.94 -3.25
C MET A 79 -9.78 16.96 -2.55
N VAL A 80 -10.71 17.45 -1.74
CA VAL A 80 -11.59 16.60 -0.94
C VAL A 80 -12.69 15.89 -1.73
N THR A 81 -12.94 16.32 -2.97
CA THR A 81 -13.86 15.65 -3.90
C THR A 81 -13.15 14.71 -4.89
N THR A 82 -11.83 14.54 -4.77
CA THR A 82 -11.07 13.52 -5.49
C THR A 82 -11.26 12.16 -4.78
N PRO A 83 -11.32 11.03 -5.52
CA PRO A 83 -11.37 9.70 -4.92
C PRO A 83 -10.22 9.46 -3.93
N GLN A 84 -10.52 8.81 -2.81
CA GLN A 84 -9.53 8.49 -1.77
C GLN A 84 -9.98 7.27 -0.95
N ALA A 85 -9.07 6.64 -0.22
CA ALA A 85 -9.38 5.45 0.54
C ALA A 85 -10.29 5.74 1.76
N VAL A 86 -11.03 4.71 2.15
CA VAL A 86 -11.77 4.66 3.42
C VAL A 86 -11.00 3.74 4.36
N TRP A 87 -10.61 4.25 5.53
CA TRP A 87 -9.81 3.51 6.52
C TRP A 87 -10.71 2.85 7.58
N PHE A 88 -10.39 1.59 7.89
CA PHE A 88 -11.00 0.79 8.95
C PHE A 88 -9.91 0.39 9.93
N THR A 89 -9.98 0.92 11.16
CA THR A 89 -8.84 0.89 12.09
C THR A 89 -9.15 0.21 13.42
N GLY A 90 -10.31 -0.44 13.54
CA GLY A 90 -10.74 -1.10 14.78
C GLY A 90 -12.23 -1.40 14.80
N GLY A 91 -12.78 -1.49 16.01
CA GLY A 91 -14.15 -1.93 16.27
C GLY A 91 -14.29 -3.45 16.38
N SER A 92 -15.47 -3.92 16.76
CA SER A 92 -15.80 -5.35 16.78
C SER A 92 -15.94 -5.90 15.35
N PRO A 93 -15.90 -7.23 15.15
CA PRO A 93 -16.13 -7.87 13.86
C PRO A 93 -17.46 -7.46 13.19
N ASP A 94 -18.52 -7.29 13.96
CA ASP A 94 -19.82 -6.89 13.43
C ASP A 94 -19.88 -5.40 13.08
N GLU A 95 -19.14 -4.56 13.79
CA GLU A 95 -19.05 -3.13 13.49
C GLU A 95 -18.27 -2.87 12.21
N VAL A 96 -17.12 -3.52 12.03
CA VAL A 96 -16.36 -3.39 10.78
C VAL A 96 -17.14 -3.96 9.60
N GLU A 97 -17.81 -5.11 9.74
CA GLU A 97 -18.66 -5.66 8.69
C GLU A 97 -19.74 -4.66 8.25
N ARG A 98 -20.48 -4.06 9.20
CA ARG A 98 -21.51 -3.06 8.89
C ARG A 98 -20.94 -1.83 8.20
N SER A 99 -19.80 -1.31 8.68
CA SER A 99 -19.16 -0.11 8.14
C SER A 99 -18.63 -0.32 6.73
N VAL A 100 -17.96 -1.45 6.48
CA VAL A 100 -17.52 -1.85 5.13
C VAL A 100 -18.72 -2.02 4.20
N LYS A 101 -19.75 -2.73 4.63
CA LYS A 101 -20.97 -2.95 3.85
C LYS A 101 -21.69 -1.63 3.49
N GLN A 102 -21.66 -0.65 4.39
CA GLN A 102 -22.19 0.68 4.11
C GLN A 102 -21.38 1.39 3.02
N THR A 103 -20.04 1.34 3.10
CA THR A 103 -19.15 1.91 2.09
C THR A 103 -19.34 1.23 0.73
N MET A 104 -19.40 -0.10 0.70
CA MET A 104 -19.64 -0.88 -0.52
C MET A 104 -20.97 -0.51 -1.18
N ARG A 105 -22.04 -0.33 -0.40
CA ARG A 105 -23.35 0.10 -0.91
C ARG A 105 -23.30 1.52 -1.50
N ALA A 106 -22.65 2.46 -0.80
CA ALA A 106 -22.49 3.83 -1.30
C ALA A 106 -21.70 3.88 -2.62
N ALA A 107 -20.61 3.12 -2.71
CA ALA A 107 -19.80 3.00 -3.92
C ALA A 107 -20.59 2.35 -5.06
N ALA A 108 -21.37 1.30 -4.80
CA ALA A 108 -22.21 0.63 -5.79
C ALA A 108 -23.30 1.57 -6.34
N LEU A 109 -23.95 2.36 -5.47
CA LEU A 109 -24.92 3.37 -5.90
C LEU A 109 -24.28 4.45 -6.80
N ALA A 110 -23.05 4.82 -6.50
CA ALA A 110 -22.26 5.74 -7.33
C ALA A 110 -21.67 5.08 -8.59
N ARG A 111 -21.79 3.76 -8.76
CA ARG A 111 -21.13 2.96 -9.82
C ARG A 111 -19.61 3.17 -9.85
N ARG A 112 -18.97 3.10 -8.68
CA ARG A 112 -17.55 3.34 -8.45
C ARG A 112 -16.93 2.18 -7.68
N VAL A 113 -15.61 2.01 -7.82
CA VAL A 113 -14.83 1.01 -7.07
C VAL A 113 -14.25 1.67 -5.84
N PRO A 114 -14.58 1.22 -4.62
CA PRO A 114 -14.00 1.79 -3.40
C PRO A 114 -12.58 1.26 -3.17
N VAL A 115 -11.75 2.13 -2.57
CA VAL A 115 -10.45 1.77 -2.00
C VAL A 115 -10.62 1.66 -0.49
N LEU A 116 -10.37 0.48 0.09
CA LEU A 116 -10.63 0.16 1.49
C LEU A 116 -9.29 -0.17 2.17
N ALA A 117 -8.87 0.61 3.15
CA ALA A 117 -7.68 0.33 3.94
C ALA A 117 -8.07 -0.42 5.22
N ALA A 118 -7.64 -1.69 5.33
CA ALA A 118 -7.69 -2.46 6.56
C ALA A 118 -6.43 -2.14 7.38
N TYR A 119 -6.58 -1.62 8.59
CA TYR A 119 -5.45 -1.18 9.42
C TYR A 119 -5.72 -1.50 10.89
N ASN A 120 -5.61 -2.78 11.25
CA ASN A 120 -5.93 -3.29 12.58
C ASN A 120 -5.05 -4.45 13.07
N VAL A 121 -3.90 -4.69 12.43
CA VAL A 121 -2.97 -5.75 12.83
C VAL A 121 -2.45 -5.50 14.26
N PRO A 122 -2.28 -6.52 15.12
CA PRO A 122 -1.70 -6.38 16.45
C PRO A 122 -0.32 -5.70 16.41
N PHE A 123 -0.02 -4.88 17.42
CA PHE A 123 1.21 -4.08 17.46
C PHE A 123 1.40 -3.15 16.26
N ARG A 124 0.30 -2.69 15.68
CA ARG A 124 0.31 -1.71 14.60
C ARG A 124 1.16 -0.51 15.00
N ASP A 125 2.02 -0.05 14.07
CA ASP A 125 2.91 1.11 14.22
C ASP A 125 3.90 1.02 15.41
N CYS A 126 4.01 -0.17 16.04
CA CYS A 126 5.00 -0.45 17.09
C CYS A 126 5.11 0.63 18.18
N ALA A 127 3.99 1.11 18.70
CA ALA A 127 3.87 2.17 19.71
C ALA A 127 4.22 3.59 19.24
N GLN A 128 4.30 3.86 17.94
CA GLN A 128 4.39 5.21 17.38
C GLN A 128 3.01 5.91 17.39
N TYR A 129 2.86 6.99 16.62
CA TYR A 129 1.70 7.89 16.68
C TYR A 129 0.38 7.26 16.23
N SER A 130 0.41 6.23 15.38
CA SER A 130 -0.75 5.45 14.94
C SER A 130 -0.89 4.10 15.63
N SER A 131 -0.25 3.93 16.78
CA SER A 131 -0.26 2.68 17.54
C SER A 131 -1.67 2.18 17.86
N GLY A 132 -1.78 0.86 18.03
CA GLY A 132 -3.06 0.19 18.31
C GLY A 132 -3.15 -1.17 17.62
N GLY A 133 -4.28 -1.44 17.02
CA GLY A 133 -4.61 -2.71 16.39
C GLY A 133 -5.43 -3.62 17.30
N ALA A 134 -5.74 -4.81 16.81
CA ALA A 134 -6.42 -5.85 17.57
C ALA A 134 -5.56 -6.29 18.77
N VAL A 135 -6.22 -6.72 19.84
CA VAL A 135 -5.53 -7.09 21.10
C VAL A 135 -4.65 -8.34 20.96
N ASP A 136 -5.00 -9.23 20.03
CA ASP A 136 -4.27 -10.45 19.71
C ASP A 136 -4.63 -10.97 18.32
N THR A 137 -3.99 -12.04 17.89
CA THR A 137 -4.22 -12.69 16.60
C THR A 137 -5.64 -13.26 16.44
N ALA A 138 -6.25 -13.73 17.50
CA ALA A 138 -7.61 -14.28 17.43
C ALA A 138 -8.64 -13.17 17.15
N ALA A 139 -8.52 -12.05 17.86
CA ALA A 139 -9.32 -10.85 17.65
C ALA A 139 -9.10 -10.28 16.23
N TYR A 140 -7.85 -10.24 15.77
CA TYR A 140 -7.51 -9.80 14.42
C TYR A 140 -8.19 -10.67 13.34
N LYS A 141 -8.07 -12.00 13.44
CA LYS A 141 -8.71 -12.93 12.51
C LYS A 141 -10.22 -12.74 12.45
N ALA A 142 -10.87 -12.63 13.60
CA ALA A 142 -12.30 -12.37 13.68
C ALA A 142 -12.69 -11.03 13.02
N TRP A 143 -11.86 -10.00 13.21
CA TRP A 143 -12.06 -8.68 12.63
C TRP A 143 -11.90 -8.70 11.10
N ILE A 144 -10.84 -9.35 10.58
CA ILE A 144 -10.62 -9.55 9.13
C ILE A 144 -11.77 -10.33 8.49
N ASP A 145 -12.29 -11.33 9.19
CA ASP A 145 -13.47 -12.07 8.73
C ASP A 145 -14.70 -11.16 8.58
N GLY A 146 -14.91 -10.25 9.53
CA GLY A 146 -15.96 -9.23 9.45
C GLY A 146 -15.73 -8.28 8.28
N PHE A 147 -14.50 -7.78 8.13
CA PHE A 147 -14.12 -6.88 7.04
C PHE A 147 -14.37 -7.55 5.67
N ALA A 148 -13.91 -8.77 5.46
CA ALA A 148 -14.08 -9.51 4.22
C ALA A 148 -15.58 -9.81 3.92
N ARG A 149 -16.38 -10.20 4.94
CA ARG A 149 -17.84 -10.36 4.77
C ARG A 149 -18.53 -9.03 4.41
N GLY A 150 -18.03 -7.91 4.93
CA GLY A 150 -18.53 -6.58 4.59
C GLY A 150 -18.37 -6.24 3.11
N ILE A 151 -17.28 -6.67 2.48
CA ILE A 151 -17.04 -6.54 1.03
C ILE A 151 -17.94 -7.50 0.27
N GLY A 152 -17.94 -8.78 0.64
CA GLY A 152 -18.72 -9.84 -0.03
C GLY A 152 -18.35 -9.95 -1.51
N GLY A 153 -19.32 -10.18 -2.38
CA GLY A 153 -19.11 -10.32 -3.84
C GLY A 153 -18.93 -9.02 -4.61
N GLY A 154 -18.71 -7.88 -3.94
CA GLY A 154 -18.49 -6.59 -4.60
C GLY A 154 -17.06 -6.39 -5.08
N LYS A 155 -16.85 -5.60 -6.16
CA LYS A 155 -15.51 -5.18 -6.60
C LYS A 155 -14.98 -4.08 -5.67
N ALA A 156 -13.75 -4.25 -5.18
CA ALA A 156 -13.08 -3.27 -4.31
C ALA A 156 -11.56 -3.38 -4.49
N VAL A 157 -10.83 -2.31 -4.17
CA VAL A 157 -9.40 -2.35 -3.92
C VAL A 157 -9.18 -2.44 -2.41
N VAL A 158 -8.42 -3.42 -1.95
CA VAL A 158 -8.08 -3.60 -0.53
C VAL A 158 -6.60 -3.31 -0.32
N ILE A 159 -6.32 -2.35 0.53
CA ILE A 159 -5.00 -1.98 1.03
C ILE A 159 -4.86 -2.66 2.39
N LEU A 160 -4.11 -3.76 2.42
CA LEU A 160 -4.04 -4.64 3.57
C LEU A 160 -2.89 -4.25 4.49
N GLU A 161 -3.22 -3.68 5.63
CA GLU A 161 -2.36 -3.39 6.76
C GLU A 161 -1.11 -2.55 6.40
N PRO A 162 -1.28 -1.25 6.08
CA PRO A 162 -0.15 -0.33 5.92
C PRO A 162 0.89 -0.45 7.04
N ASP A 163 2.16 -0.33 6.69
CA ASP A 163 3.35 -0.46 7.55
C ASP A 163 3.58 -1.88 8.12
N SER A 164 2.68 -2.83 7.88
CA SER A 164 2.73 -4.16 8.53
C SER A 164 3.93 -5.01 8.13
N LEU A 165 4.46 -4.82 6.93
CA LEU A 165 5.69 -5.47 6.46
C LEU A 165 6.92 -4.58 6.58
N GLY A 166 6.75 -3.25 6.66
CA GLY A 166 7.82 -2.32 7.01
C GLY A 166 8.20 -2.41 8.49
N ILE A 167 7.21 -2.63 9.38
CA ILE A 167 7.36 -2.66 10.85
C ILE A 167 6.89 -4.02 11.39
N ILE A 168 7.82 -4.94 11.56
CA ILE A 168 7.53 -6.30 12.06
C ILE A 168 8.13 -6.48 13.46
N PRO A 169 7.33 -6.92 14.47
CA PRO A 169 7.84 -7.18 15.81
C PRO A 169 8.94 -8.25 15.82
N TYR A 170 10.06 -7.94 16.48
CA TYR A 170 11.21 -8.86 16.67
C TYR A 170 11.71 -9.53 15.38
N ASN A 171 11.63 -8.83 14.26
CA ASN A 171 12.11 -9.35 13.00
C ASN A 171 13.64 -9.23 12.89
N THR A 172 14.21 -10.14 12.11
CA THR A 172 15.58 -10.06 11.63
C THR A 172 15.52 -10.07 10.10
N THR A 173 16.15 -9.08 9.47
CA THR A 173 16.21 -8.97 8.02
C THR A 173 16.95 -10.14 7.38
N ILE A 174 16.78 -10.36 6.08
CA ILE A 174 17.54 -11.37 5.32
C ILE A 174 19.07 -11.12 5.35
N TYR A 175 19.47 -9.91 5.73
CA TYR A 175 20.89 -9.53 5.91
C TYR A 175 21.39 -9.65 7.35
N GLY A 176 20.57 -10.20 8.27
CA GLY A 176 20.93 -10.45 9.66
C GLY A 176 20.80 -9.24 10.60
N ALA A 177 20.28 -8.11 10.13
CA ALA A 177 20.03 -6.95 10.99
C ALA A 177 18.69 -7.10 11.74
N ALA A 178 18.69 -6.79 13.05
CA ALA A 178 17.46 -6.79 13.85
C ALA A 178 16.66 -5.51 13.60
N ASP A 179 15.35 -5.64 13.37
CA ASP A 179 14.44 -4.50 13.28
C ASP A 179 14.28 -3.83 14.66
N TRP A 180 13.93 -2.55 14.64
CA TRP A 180 13.80 -1.73 15.85
C TRP A 180 12.53 -2.04 16.66
N CYS A 181 11.49 -2.59 16.04
CA CYS A 181 10.21 -2.87 16.66
C CYS A 181 10.30 -4.00 17.69
N LYS A 182 10.27 -3.67 18.98
CA LYS A 182 10.40 -4.62 20.09
C LYS A 182 9.35 -4.34 21.17
N PRO A 183 8.06 -4.65 20.93
CA PRO A 183 7.01 -4.43 21.92
C PRO A 183 7.26 -5.24 23.19
N THR A 184 7.15 -4.60 24.35
CA THR A 184 7.35 -5.23 25.66
C THR A 184 6.16 -4.97 26.59
N VAL A 185 6.01 -5.84 27.60
CA VAL A 185 5.09 -5.67 28.72
C VAL A 185 5.86 -5.79 30.04
N SER A 186 5.30 -5.26 31.13
CA SER A 186 5.89 -5.41 32.45
C SER A 186 5.94 -6.89 32.89
N ASP A 187 7.05 -7.31 33.46
CA ASP A 187 7.20 -8.65 34.11
C ASP A 187 6.60 -8.71 35.53
N GLY A 188 6.07 -7.59 36.03
CA GLY A 188 5.56 -7.46 37.39
C GLY A 188 6.64 -7.39 38.50
N GLN A 189 7.92 -7.40 38.12
CA GLN A 189 9.08 -7.37 39.07
C GLN A 189 9.97 -6.12 38.83
N GLY A 190 9.48 -5.16 38.03
CA GLY A 190 10.19 -3.93 37.69
C GLY A 190 11.02 -4.01 36.41
N GLY A 191 10.96 -5.13 35.68
CA GLY A 191 11.54 -5.32 34.37
C GLY A 191 10.49 -5.40 33.28
N THR A 192 10.93 -5.71 32.05
CA THR A 192 10.06 -5.94 30.89
C THR A 192 10.41 -7.23 30.15
N ILE A 193 9.41 -7.88 29.61
CA ILE A 193 9.53 -9.06 28.74
C ILE A 193 8.88 -8.78 27.38
N PRO A 194 9.23 -9.53 26.31
CA PRO A 194 8.53 -9.42 25.02
C PRO A 194 7.02 -9.54 25.21
N ALA A 195 6.27 -8.66 24.52
CA ALA A 195 4.81 -8.71 24.57
C ALA A 195 4.32 -10.04 23.97
N PRO A 196 3.35 -10.74 24.62
CA PRO A 196 2.79 -11.98 24.09
C PRO A 196 2.26 -11.82 22.68
N GLY A 197 2.64 -12.72 21.76
CA GLY A 197 2.23 -12.66 20.34
C GLY A 197 3.01 -11.65 19.52
N ALA A 198 3.98 -10.93 20.09
CA ALA A 198 4.87 -10.05 19.32
C ALA A 198 6.01 -10.87 18.72
N SER A 199 5.87 -11.28 17.46
CA SER A 199 6.94 -11.97 16.72
C SER A 199 6.75 -11.80 15.21
N SER A 200 7.83 -12.02 14.46
CA SER A 200 7.74 -12.00 12.98
C SER A 200 6.88 -13.15 12.45
N ASP A 201 6.98 -14.33 13.03
CA ASP A 201 6.18 -15.48 12.59
C ASP A 201 4.69 -15.25 12.79
N GLU A 202 4.30 -14.64 13.91
CA GLU A 202 2.91 -14.28 14.19
C GLU A 202 2.40 -13.21 13.20
N ARG A 203 3.22 -12.19 12.86
CA ARG A 203 2.88 -11.19 11.85
C ARG A 203 2.64 -11.83 10.49
N TYR A 204 3.51 -12.72 10.04
CA TYR A 204 3.30 -13.43 8.76
C TYR A 204 2.08 -14.34 8.81
N ALA A 205 1.82 -15.03 9.93
CA ALA A 205 0.62 -15.84 10.08
C ALA A 205 -0.67 -15.00 10.04
N GLN A 206 -0.66 -13.79 10.63
CA GLN A 206 -1.77 -12.84 10.56
C GLN A 206 -2.06 -12.41 9.13
N LEU A 207 -1.03 -12.00 8.38
CA LEU A 207 -1.19 -11.53 7.00
C LEU A 207 -1.60 -12.66 6.04
N ASN A 208 -1.01 -13.84 6.15
CA ASN A 208 -1.43 -15.00 5.37
C ASN A 208 -2.91 -15.34 5.61
N TYR A 209 -3.36 -15.33 6.87
CA TYR A 209 -4.77 -15.53 7.19
C TYR A 209 -5.66 -14.45 6.55
N ALA A 210 -5.22 -13.19 6.60
CA ALA A 210 -5.99 -12.08 6.05
C ALA A 210 -6.14 -12.21 4.52
N VAL A 211 -5.05 -12.56 3.82
CA VAL A 211 -5.10 -12.86 2.37
C VAL A 211 -6.10 -13.98 2.10
N ASP A 212 -5.98 -15.14 2.77
CA ASP A 212 -6.85 -16.29 2.55
C ASP A 212 -8.33 -15.97 2.85
N ALA A 213 -8.60 -15.20 3.92
CA ALA A 213 -9.96 -14.79 4.27
C ALA A 213 -10.58 -13.85 3.24
N LEU A 214 -9.79 -12.91 2.70
CA LEU A 214 -10.22 -11.98 1.65
C LEU A 214 -10.46 -12.71 0.33
N GLU A 215 -9.54 -13.58 -0.09
CA GLU A 215 -9.70 -14.39 -1.30
C GLU A 215 -10.96 -15.27 -1.24
N ALA A 216 -11.23 -15.89 -0.07
CA ALA A 216 -12.38 -16.76 0.10
C ALA A 216 -13.73 -16.01 0.19
N LYS A 217 -13.78 -14.85 0.85
CA LYS A 217 -15.03 -14.15 1.19
C LYS A 217 -15.31 -12.90 0.35
N ALA A 218 -14.27 -12.37 -0.33
CA ALA A 218 -14.34 -11.20 -1.19
C ALA A 218 -13.64 -11.46 -2.54
N PRO A 219 -14.04 -12.47 -3.31
CA PRO A 219 -13.27 -13.00 -4.46
C PRO A 219 -13.12 -12.03 -5.63
N ARG A 220 -13.82 -10.89 -5.61
CA ARG A 220 -13.70 -9.82 -6.61
C ARG A 220 -12.94 -8.60 -6.08
N ALA A 221 -12.36 -8.69 -4.89
CA ALA A 221 -11.50 -7.64 -4.36
C ALA A 221 -10.06 -7.83 -4.86
N SER A 222 -9.45 -6.73 -5.34
CA SER A 222 -8.02 -6.69 -5.64
C SER A 222 -7.27 -6.38 -4.34
N VAL A 223 -6.57 -7.37 -3.78
CA VAL A 223 -5.88 -7.26 -2.48
C VAL A 223 -4.41 -6.93 -2.70
N TYR A 224 -3.93 -5.89 -2.04
CA TYR A 224 -2.52 -5.46 -2.09
C TYR A 224 -1.94 -5.42 -0.68
N LEU A 225 -0.78 -6.06 -0.48
CA LEU A 225 -0.02 -6.11 0.76
C LEU A 225 0.96 -4.94 0.87
N ASP A 226 1.51 -4.69 2.05
CA ASP A 226 2.47 -3.62 2.28
C ASP A 226 3.83 -3.89 1.60
N GLY A 227 4.18 -3.09 0.61
CA GLY A 227 5.49 -3.07 -0.05
C GLY A 227 6.42 -1.96 0.43
N SER A 228 6.05 -1.25 1.52
CA SER A 228 6.79 -0.09 2.04
C SER A 228 6.94 1.07 1.02
N HIS A 229 8.14 1.59 0.79
CA HIS A 229 8.41 2.60 -0.22
C HIS A 229 9.88 2.58 -0.71
N SER A 230 10.15 3.33 -1.79
CA SER A 230 11.41 3.36 -2.53
C SER A 230 12.65 3.85 -1.75
N ASN A 231 12.47 4.31 -0.51
CA ASN A 231 13.55 4.77 0.36
C ASN A 231 13.43 4.19 1.78
N TRP A 232 12.99 2.94 1.91
CA TRP A 232 12.86 2.25 3.21
C TRP A 232 13.44 0.83 3.14
N LEU A 233 12.66 -0.19 2.73
CA LEU A 233 13.18 -1.54 2.56
C LEU A 233 13.96 -1.64 1.25
N GLY A 234 15.08 -2.38 1.24
CA GLY A 234 15.73 -2.77 0.01
C GLY A 234 14.87 -3.73 -0.81
N VAL A 235 15.09 -3.77 -2.13
CA VAL A 235 14.31 -4.62 -3.06
C VAL A 235 14.20 -6.07 -2.58
N GLY A 236 15.32 -6.71 -2.22
CA GLY A 236 15.33 -8.11 -1.76
C GLY A 236 14.57 -8.32 -0.45
N GLU A 237 14.72 -7.41 0.51
CA GLU A 237 14.00 -7.48 1.80
C GLU A 237 12.49 -7.31 1.60
N ALA A 238 12.07 -6.33 0.79
CA ALA A 238 10.66 -6.12 0.47
C ALA A 238 10.06 -7.34 -0.23
N ALA A 239 10.74 -7.86 -1.24
CA ALA A 239 10.33 -9.06 -1.99
C ALA A 239 10.21 -10.29 -1.07
N PHE A 240 11.18 -10.51 -0.17
CA PHE A 240 11.15 -11.61 0.80
C PHE A 240 9.95 -11.50 1.75
N ARG A 241 9.73 -10.31 2.35
CA ARG A 241 8.62 -10.08 3.28
C ARG A 241 7.26 -10.28 2.60
N LEU A 242 7.09 -9.76 1.39
CA LEU A 242 5.90 -9.94 0.57
C LEU A 242 5.65 -11.41 0.23
N ASN A 243 6.67 -12.13 -0.20
CA ASN A 243 6.57 -13.56 -0.49
C ASN A 243 6.17 -14.36 0.76
N LYS A 244 6.80 -14.08 1.90
CA LYS A 244 6.49 -14.74 3.19
C LYS A 244 5.08 -14.41 3.69
N ALA A 245 4.55 -13.22 3.38
CA ALA A 245 3.19 -12.80 3.70
C ALA A 245 2.11 -13.33 2.73
N GLY A 246 2.49 -14.05 1.68
CA GLY A 246 1.55 -14.71 0.77
C GLY A 246 1.12 -13.87 -0.41
N VAL A 247 1.93 -12.93 -0.90
CA VAL A 247 1.62 -12.05 -2.05
C VAL A 247 1.24 -12.82 -3.31
N ALA A 248 1.77 -14.04 -3.50
CA ALA A 248 1.44 -14.90 -4.63
C ALA A 248 -0.06 -15.28 -4.72
N ARG A 249 -0.83 -15.15 -3.63
CA ARG A 249 -2.27 -15.40 -3.60
C ARG A 249 -3.11 -14.11 -3.70
N ALA A 250 -2.49 -12.96 -3.52
CA ALA A 250 -3.10 -11.65 -3.64
C ALA A 250 -2.94 -11.07 -5.07
N GLN A 251 -3.50 -9.90 -5.33
CA GLN A 251 -3.25 -9.16 -6.58
C GLN A 251 -1.81 -8.64 -6.64
N GLY A 252 -1.26 -8.23 -5.49
CA GLY A 252 0.08 -7.70 -5.44
C GLY A 252 0.36 -6.91 -4.16
N PHE A 253 1.02 -5.76 -4.30
CA PHE A 253 1.42 -4.94 -3.15
C PHE A 253 1.18 -3.44 -3.41
N PHE A 254 1.13 -2.67 -2.34
CA PHE A 254 1.05 -1.20 -2.44
C PHE A 254 2.34 -0.55 -1.94
N LEU A 255 2.57 0.67 -2.43
CA LEU A 255 3.76 1.47 -2.10
C LEU A 255 3.38 2.85 -1.59
N ASN A 256 4.23 3.42 -0.71
CA ASN A 256 4.25 4.83 -0.33
C ASN A 256 3.07 5.29 0.53
N VAL A 257 2.32 4.39 1.15
CA VAL A 257 1.21 4.80 2.01
C VAL A 257 1.73 5.70 3.13
N SER A 258 1.09 6.86 3.28
CA SER A 258 1.47 7.90 4.25
C SER A 258 2.87 8.50 4.05
N ASN A 259 3.48 8.36 2.86
CA ASN A 259 4.83 8.84 2.56
C ASN A 259 4.86 9.79 1.35
N TYR A 260 6.06 10.25 0.96
CA TYR A 260 6.24 11.36 0.02
C TYR A 260 7.17 11.03 -1.15
N GLN A 261 7.51 9.76 -1.37
CA GLN A 261 8.50 9.38 -2.38
C GLN A 261 8.01 9.69 -3.81
N PRO A 262 8.90 10.11 -4.74
CA PRO A 262 8.53 10.44 -6.11
C PRO A 262 7.88 9.26 -6.85
N THR A 263 6.82 9.52 -7.59
CA THR A 263 6.08 8.48 -8.32
C THR A 263 6.96 7.70 -9.31
N SER A 264 7.96 8.35 -9.94
CA SER A 264 8.91 7.69 -10.83
C SER A 264 9.81 6.68 -10.10
N GLU A 265 10.27 7.01 -8.89
CA GLU A 265 11.06 6.09 -8.06
C GLU A 265 10.21 4.94 -7.53
N LEU A 266 8.94 5.21 -7.16
CA LEU A 266 8.01 4.17 -6.75
C LEU A 266 7.71 3.19 -7.88
N ALA A 267 7.53 3.68 -9.11
CA ALA A 267 7.32 2.84 -10.28
C ALA A 267 8.52 1.93 -10.54
N GLN A 268 9.73 2.48 -10.47
CA GLN A 268 10.96 1.72 -10.64
C GLN A 268 11.15 0.69 -9.51
N PHE A 269 10.97 1.10 -8.26
CA PHE A 269 11.06 0.21 -7.09
C PHE A 269 10.04 -0.92 -7.15
N GLY A 270 8.78 -0.60 -7.48
CA GLY A 270 7.72 -1.61 -7.61
C GLY A 270 8.03 -2.64 -8.70
N THR A 271 8.58 -2.20 -9.84
CA THR A 271 9.04 -3.11 -10.90
C THR A 271 10.14 -4.02 -10.35
N TRP A 272 11.18 -3.49 -9.74
CA TRP A 272 12.28 -4.29 -9.18
C TRP A 272 11.84 -5.27 -8.08
N VAL A 273 10.90 -4.88 -7.22
CA VAL A 273 10.34 -5.80 -6.21
C VAL A 273 9.59 -6.95 -6.88
N SER A 274 8.79 -6.68 -7.91
CA SER A 274 8.10 -7.71 -8.69
C SER A 274 9.09 -8.65 -9.41
N ASP A 275 10.12 -8.09 -10.02
CA ASP A 275 11.20 -8.83 -10.68
C ASP A 275 11.96 -9.72 -9.68
N CYS A 276 12.27 -9.21 -8.48
CA CYS A 276 12.94 -9.96 -7.42
C CYS A 276 12.07 -11.12 -6.89
N ILE A 277 10.76 -10.90 -6.69
CA ILE A 277 9.84 -11.97 -6.33
C ILE A 277 9.90 -13.07 -7.42
N THR A 278 9.82 -12.69 -8.68
CA THR A 278 9.88 -13.63 -9.80
C THR A 278 11.22 -14.34 -9.86
N ALA A 279 12.33 -13.62 -9.73
CA ALA A 279 13.69 -14.20 -9.72
C ALA A 279 13.84 -15.29 -8.66
N ALA A 280 13.38 -15.01 -7.42
CA ALA A 280 13.54 -15.93 -6.31
C ALA A 280 12.51 -17.08 -6.29
N THR A 281 11.37 -16.97 -7.01
CA THR A 281 10.31 -18.00 -6.97
C THR A 281 10.14 -18.77 -8.27
N ALA A 282 10.40 -18.16 -9.42
CA ALA A 282 10.16 -18.72 -10.75
C ALA A 282 11.28 -18.40 -11.76
N GLY A 283 12.38 -17.78 -11.32
CA GLY A 283 13.51 -17.38 -12.15
C GLY A 283 14.49 -18.49 -12.47
N ALA A 284 15.74 -18.12 -12.71
CA ALA A 284 16.80 -19.08 -12.97
C ALA A 284 16.94 -20.08 -11.80
N PRO A 285 17.12 -21.39 -12.05
CA PRO A 285 17.17 -22.40 -10.97
C PRO A 285 18.19 -22.11 -9.86
N TRP A 286 19.29 -21.43 -10.21
CA TRP A 286 20.33 -21.07 -9.25
C TRP A 286 19.97 -19.84 -8.39
N ALA A 287 18.97 -19.05 -8.81
CA ALA A 287 18.48 -17.90 -8.07
C ALA A 287 17.32 -18.26 -7.11
N ALA A 288 16.82 -19.48 -7.16
CA ALA A 288 15.66 -19.91 -6.39
C ALA A 288 15.88 -19.74 -4.88
N GLY A 289 15.01 -19.01 -4.21
CA GLY A 289 15.07 -18.69 -2.78
C GLY A 289 16.03 -17.56 -2.40
N HIS A 290 16.81 -17.02 -3.33
CA HIS A 290 17.84 -16.02 -3.06
C HIS A 290 17.34 -14.57 -3.23
N PHE A 291 16.46 -14.13 -2.35
CA PHE A 291 16.05 -12.73 -2.27
C PHE A 291 17.21 -11.80 -1.91
N ASP A 292 18.18 -12.27 -1.16
CA ASP A 292 19.41 -11.58 -0.76
C ASP A 292 20.36 -11.25 -1.92
N TRP A 293 20.17 -11.89 -3.07
CA TRP A 293 20.94 -11.62 -4.28
C TRP A 293 20.33 -10.53 -5.16
N CYS A 294 19.09 -10.14 -4.91
CA CYS A 294 18.47 -9.09 -5.69
C CYS A 294 19.21 -7.75 -5.48
N PRO A 295 19.71 -7.12 -6.55
CA PRO A 295 20.25 -5.77 -6.46
C PRO A 295 19.16 -4.78 -6.04
N SER A 296 19.56 -3.68 -5.42
CA SER A 296 18.66 -2.77 -4.72
C SER A 296 18.95 -1.33 -5.11
N GLN A 297 18.04 -0.41 -4.75
CA GLN A 297 18.24 1.03 -4.85
C GLN A 297 19.38 1.57 -3.99
N TYR A 298 19.89 0.79 -3.05
CA TYR A 298 20.99 1.19 -2.19
C TYR A 298 22.34 0.91 -2.86
N ASP A 299 23.02 1.97 -3.32
CA ASP A 299 24.25 1.89 -4.08
C ASP A 299 25.47 1.72 -3.17
N PRO A 300 26.17 0.57 -3.21
CA PRO A 300 27.38 0.38 -2.41
C PRO A 300 28.50 1.39 -2.73
N ALA A 301 28.58 1.87 -3.96
CA ALA A 301 29.59 2.87 -4.35
C ALA A 301 29.34 4.24 -3.72
N LEU A 302 28.11 4.52 -3.31
CA LEU A 302 27.70 5.73 -2.60
C LEU A 302 27.51 5.49 -1.09
N GLY A 303 28.10 4.44 -0.53
CA GLY A 303 27.95 4.11 0.89
C GLY A 303 26.53 3.68 1.26
N PHE A 304 25.86 2.99 0.36
CA PHE A 304 24.47 2.54 0.47
C PHE A 304 23.45 3.69 0.52
N ALA A 305 23.76 4.84 -0.08
CA ALA A 305 22.74 5.86 -0.33
C ALA A 305 21.80 5.40 -1.45
N VAL A 306 20.56 5.90 -1.41
CA VAL A 306 19.56 5.64 -2.45
C VAL A 306 20.01 6.27 -3.77
N ASN A 307 20.00 5.49 -4.85
CA ASN A 307 20.40 5.91 -6.18
C ASN A 307 19.38 5.44 -7.24
N TYR A 308 18.67 6.39 -7.84
CA TYR A 308 17.75 6.19 -8.96
C TYR A 308 18.26 6.85 -10.26
N SER A 309 19.59 7.16 -10.33
CA SER A 309 20.17 7.64 -11.60
C SER A 309 19.97 6.61 -12.70
N ALA A 310 19.84 7.08 -13.95
CA ALA A 310 19.54 6.20 -15.08
C ALA A 310 20.58 5.07 -15.25
N ASP A 311 21.87 5.38 -15.05
CA ASP A 311 22.96 4.41 -15.19
C ASP A 311 22.91 3.34 -14.09
N TYR A 312 22.64 3.74 -12.85
CA TYR A 312 22.53 2.79 -11.75
C TYR A 312 21.26 1.95 -11.85
N ALA A 313 20.14 2.57 -12.21
CA ALA A 313 18.88 1.89 -12.44
C ALA A 313 19.01 0.82 -13.55
N ALA A 314 19.72 1.12 -14.64
CA ALA A 314 20.01 0.14 -15.68
C ALA A 314 20.84 -1.05 -15.15
N THR A 315 21.79 -0.80 -14.24
CA THR A 315 22.60 -1.84 -13.61
C THR A 315 21.75 -2.77 -12.72
N VAL A 316 20.87 -2.19 -11.89
CA VAL A 316 19.92 -2.95 -11.04
C VAL A 316 19.00 -3.81 -11.91
N THR A 317 18.40 -3.21 -12.94
CA THR A 317 17.49 -3.91 -13.86
C THR A 317 18.18 -5.09 -14.55
N ALA A 318 19.38 -4.87 -15.12
CA ALA A 318 20.14 -5.95 -15.77
C ALA A 318 20.50 -7.10 -14.80
N GLY A 319 20.80 -6.76 -13.53
CA GLY A 319 21.03 -7.75 -12.49
C GLY A 319 19.79 -8.61 -12.20
N LEU A 320 18.63 -8.01 -12.10
CA LEU A 320 17.35 -8.70 -11.89
C LEU A 320 16.95 -9.54 -13.10
N GLU A 321 17.08 -9.02 -14.33
CA GLU A 321 16.85 -9.77 -15.56
C GLU A 321 17.71 -11.05 -15.64
N ASN A 322 18.97 -10.97 -15.23
CA ASN A 322 19.85 -12.13 -15.15
C ASN A 322 19.34 -13.16 -14.13
N LEU A 323 18.88 -12.73 -12.95
CA LEU A 323 18.31 -13.60 -11.92
C LEU A 323 16.98 -14.22 -12.38
N MET A 324 16.16 -13.49 -13.11
CA MET A 324 14.89 -13.99 -13.65
C MET A 324 15.09 -15.05 -14.74
N GLY A 325 16.22 -15.05 -15.46
CA GLY A 325 16.53 -16.07 -16.45
C GLY A 325 15.51 -16.19 -17.60
N GLY A 326 14.83 -15.09 -17.93
CA GLY A 326 13.80 -15.01 -18.95
C GLY A 326 12.37 -15.25 -18.46
N ALA A 327 12.16 -15.49 -17.16
CA ALA A 327 10.82 -15.50 -16.57
C ALA A 327 10.21 -14.07 -16.59
N ALA A 328 8.88 -13.97 -16.75
CA ALA A 328 8.20 -12.69 -16.71
C ALA A 328 7.64 -12.41 -15.30
N ALA A 329 7.81 -11.20 -14.82
CA ALA A 329 7.20 -10.77 -13.56
C ALA A 329 5.66 -10.67 -13.70
N THR A 330 4.95 -11.08 -12.65
CA THR A 330 3.49 -11.14 -12.62
C THR A 330 2.88 -10.54 -11.36
N THR A 331 3.70 -10.14 -10.38
CA THR A 331 3.20 -9.51 -9.15
C THR A 331 2.93 -8.04 -9.42
N HIS A 332 1.66 -7.62 -9.30
CA HIS A 332 1.24 -6.25 -9.57
C HIS A 332 1.45 -5.32 -8.36
N PHE A 333 1.32 -4.01 -8.58
CA PHE A 333 1.38 -3.05 -7.48
C PHE A 333 0.52 -1.80 -7.72
N VAL A 334 0.25 -1.07 -6.63
CA VAL A 334 -0.38 0.25 -6.66
C VAL A 334 0.46 1.24 -5.87
N MET A 335 0.35 2.53 -6.19
CA MET A 335 1.16 3.58 -5.58
C MET A 335 0.26 4.62 -4.90
N ASP A 336 0.57 4.96 -3.64
CA ASP A 336 -0.05 6.12 -2.97
C ASP A 336 0.60 7.41 -3.46
N THR A 337 -0.20 8.27 -4.07
CA THR A 337 0.18 9.58 -4.59
C THR A 337 -0.52 10.73 -3.87
N GLY A 338 -1.13 10.44 -2.71
CA GLY A 338 -1.94 11.41 -1.96
C GLY A 338 -1.16 12.61 -1.43
N ARG A 339 0.17 12.50 -1.23
CA ARG A 339 0.97 13.55 -0.62
C ARG A 339 2.34 13.78 -1.26
N ASN A 340 2.65 13.14 -2.39
CA ASN A 340 3.98 13.09 -2.97
C ASN A 340 4.24 14.08 -4.12
N GLY A 341 3.36 15.07 -4.31
CA GLY A 341 3.48 16.02 -5.43
C GLY A 341 4.75 16.88 -5.43
N GLN A 342 5.39 17.04 -4.28
CA GLN A 342 6.65 17.78 -4.11
C GLN A 342 7.83 16.88 -3.71
N GLY A 343 7.63 15.54 -3.72
CA GLY A 343 8.65 14.59 -3.30
C GLY A 343 8.93 14.60 -1.80
N PRO A 344 10.01 13.93 -1.32
CA PRO A 344 10.34 13.82 0.09
C PRO A 344 10.71 15.17 0.71
N TRP A 345 10.51 15.27 2.02
CA TRP A 345 10.87 16.43 2.80
C TRP A 345 12.21 16.20 3.52
N HIS A 346 13.03 17.25 3.54
CA HIS A 346 14.27 17.28 4.29
C HIS A 346 14.25 18.53 5.16
N PRO A 347 14.31 18.41 6.50
CA PRO A 347 14.30 19.58 7.37
C PRO A 347 15.55 20.42 7.17
N SER A 348 15.40 21.75 7.25
CA SER A 348 16.52 22.70 7.23
C SER A 348 17.24 22.78 8.57
N ALA A 349 16.56 22.41 9.66
CA ALA A 349 17.11 22.32 11.00
C ALA A 349 17.49 20.89 11.36
N ALA A 350 18.50 20.70 12.19
CA ALA A 350 18.85 19.42 12.75
C ALA A 350 17.90 19.07 13.91
N TYR A 351 17.31 17.88 13.87
CA TYR A 351 16.46 17.34 14.91
C TYR A 351 17.03 16.03 15.48
N PRO A 352 16.70 15.65 16.73
CA PRO A 352 17.06 14.34 17.28
C PRO A 352 16.56 13.17 16.43
N ASP A 353 15.35 13.31 15.88
CA ASP A 353 14.74 12.46 14.86
C ASP A 353 13.95 13.37 13.92
N ALA A 354 14.31 13.40 12.66
CA ALA A 354 13.65 14.28 11.68
C ALA A 354 12.17 13.97 11.52
N GLN A 355 11.76 12.70 11.69
CA GLN A 355 10.39 12.24 11.46
C GLN A 355 9.87 12.77 10.11
N ASP A 356 10.69 12.67 9.06
CA ASP A 356 10.44 13.23 7.73
C ASP A 356 9.19 12.65 7.05
N TRP A 357 8.73 11.52 7.54
CA TRP A 357 7.47 10.88 7.19
C TRP A 357 6.24 11.52 7.89
N CYS A 358 6.43 12.15 9.07
CA CYS A 358 5.35 12.59 9.94
C CYS A 358 4.95 14.03 9.63
N ASN A 359 3.75 14.25 9.13
CA ASN A 359 3.18 15.58 8.81
C ASN A 359 4.18 16.54 8.14
N ALA A 360 4.94 16.07 7.16
CA ALA A 360 5.96 16.87 6.51
C ALA A 360 5.37 18.15 5.87
N PRO A 361 5.93 19.34 6.16
CA PRO A 361 5.43 20.59 5.60
C PRO A 361 5.81 20.77 4.14
N GLY A 362 5.12 21.67 3.44
CA GLY A 362 5.44 22.05 2.06
C GLY A 362 5.21 20.95 1.04
N ARG A 363 4.42 19.92 1.37
CA ARG A 363 4.07 18.83 0.44
C ARG A 363 2.79 19.18 -0.31
N GLY A 364 2.67 18.66 -1.54
CA GLY A 364 1.47 18.77 -2.39
C GLY A 364 0.86 17.40 -2.65
N VAL A 365 -0.43 17.33 -2.99
CA VAL A 365 -0.99 16.11 -3.56
C VAL A 365 -0.34 15.83 -4.92
N GLY A 366 -0.11 14.56 -5.21
CA GLY A 366 0.48 14.10 -6.48
C GLY A 366 -0.58 13.75 -7.53
N LEU A 367 -0.24 12.78 -8.37
CA LEU A 367 -1.12 12.29 -9.45
C LEU A 367 -2.49 11.90 -8.90
N ARG A 368 -3.56 12.22 -9.68
CA ARG A 368 -4.92 11.81 -9.32
C ARG A 368 -5.05 10.30 -9.37
N PRO A 369 -5.95 9.72 -8.56
CA PRO A 369 -6.29 8.30 -8.64
C PRO A 369 -6.70 7.92 -10.07
N SER A 370 -6.00 6.93 -10.63
CA SER A 370 -6.18 6.44 -11.99
C SER A 370 -5.70 4.99 -12.11
N ALA A 371 -6.45 4.15 -12.81
CA ALA A 371 -6.01 2.81 -13.18
C ALA A 371 -5.25 2.79 -14.52
N SER A 372 -5.02 3.94 -15.16
CA SER A 372 -4.20 4.10 -16.35
C SER A 372 -2.85 4.71 -15.97
N THR A 373 -1.88 3.87 -15.61
CA THR A 373 -0.58 4.30 -15.08
C THR A 373 0.50 4.45 -16.15
N ASN A 374 0.37 3.76 -17.29
CA ASN A 374 1.38 3.58 -18.33
C ASN A 374 2.69 2.95 -17.79
N VAL A 375 2.65 2.28 -16.64
CA VAL A 375 3.75 1.53 -16.05
C VAL A 375 3.35 0.06 -16.00
N PRO A 376 4.11 -0.86 -16.61
CA PRO A 376 3.83 -2.29 -16.50
C PRO A 376 3.69 -2.72 -15.04
N LEU A 377 2.74 -3.62 -14.75
CA LEU A 377 2.45 -4.14 -13.41
C LEU A 377 1.92 -3.12 -12.39
N ALA A 378 1.95 -1.82 -12.67
CA ALA A 378 1.34 -0.81 -11.81
C ALA A 378 -0.15 -0.67 -12.15
N ASP A 379 -1.02 -1.25 -11.33
CA ASP A 379 -2.46 -1.29 -11.55
C ASP A 379 -3.14 0.08 -11.36
N ALA A 380 -2.63 0.90 -10.44
CA ALA A 380 -3.18 2.24 -10.21
C ALA A 380 -2.22 3.17 -9.46
N THR A 381 -2.42 4.48 -9.68
CA THR A 381 -2.13 5.52 -8.69
C THR A 381 -3.38 5.76 -7.85
N LEU A 382 -3.22 5.90 -6.54
CA LEU A 382 -4.33 6.05 -5.60
C LEU A 382 -4.01 7.14 -4.57
N TRP A 383 -5.04 7.70 -3.93
CA TRP A 383 -4.87 8.48 -2.70
C TRP A 383 -5.29 7.60 -1.51
N ILE A 384 -4.33 6.83 -1.01
CA ILE A 384 -4.56 5.88 0.08
C ILE A 384 -4.52 6.63 1.41
N LYS A 385 -3.43 7.35 1.71
CA LYS A 385 -3.47 8.34 2.80
C LYS A 385 -4.43 9.47 2.43
N ILE A 386 -5.36 9.78 3.29
CA ILE A 386 -6.30 10.89 3.09
C ILE A 386 -5.52 12.21 3.12
N PRO A 387 -5.48 13.01 2.03
CA PRO A 387 -4.81 14.30 2.04
C PRO A 387 -5.42 15.24 3.08
N GLY A 388 -4.59 15.70 4.02
CA GLY A 388 -5.03 16.50 5.17
C GLY A 388 -5.39 15.69 6.42
N GLY A 389 -5.33 14.35 6.36
CA GLY A 389 -5.37 13.51 7.55
C GLY A 389 -4.00 13.46 8.24
N SER A 390 -3.92 13.88 9.51
CA SER A 390 -2.69 13.90 10.30
C SER A 390 -2.06 12.50 10.44
N ASP A 391 -0.74 12.45 10.59
CA ASP A 391 0.00 11.24 10.97
C ASP A 391 0.05 11.08 12.49
N GLY A 392 -0.21 12.14 13.25
CA GLY A 392 -0.22 12.19 14.70
C GLY A 392 0.52 13.41 15.23
N SER A 393 0.75 13.41 16.54
CA SER A 393 1.37 14.56 17.23
C SER A 393 2.91 14.53 17.09
N CYS A 394 3.42 14.78 15.88
CA CYS A 394 4.83 14.80 15.58
C CYS A 394 5.58 15.82 16.46
N ASN A 395 6.78 15.48 16.91
CA ASN A 395 7.60 16.36 17.76
C ASN A 395 9.08 16.41 17.35
N ARG A 396 9.42 15.84 16.19
CA ARG A 396 10.79 15.78 15.63
C ARG A 396 11.80 15.13 16.58
N GLY A 397 11.35 14.17 17.40
CA GLY A 397 12.20 13.48 18.37
C GLY A 397 12.65 14.36 19.56
N ILE A 398 12.08 15.56 19.72
CA ILE A 398 12.44 16.47 20.82
C ILE A 398 11.84 15.93 22.13
N ALA A 399 12.71 15.50 23.02
CA ALA A 399 12.32 14.91 24.29
C ALA A 399 11.44 15.87 25.13
N GLY A 400 10.29 15.37 25.59
CA GLY A 400 9.33 16.15 26.39
C GLY A 400 8.51 17.17 25.60
N SER A 401 8.73 17.35 24.28
CA SER A 401 7.89 18.20 23.45
C SER A 401 6.62 17.46 23.03
N THR A 402 5.51 18.20 23.05
CA THR A 402 4.23 17.79 22.47
C THR A 402 3.87 18.63 21.25
N THR A 403 4.77 19.49 20.78
CA THR A 403 4.55 20.41 19.67
C THR A 403 5.52 20.17 18.53
N ASP A 404 5.09 20.47 17.32
CA ASP A 404 5.89 20.37 16.11
C ASP A 404 6.46 21.76 15.73
N PRO A 405 7.80 21.96 15.79
CA PRO A 405 8.42 23.22 15.40
C PRO A 405 8.22 23.58 13.92
N GLU A 406 8.04 22.59 13.04
CA GLU A 406 7.83 22.81 11.61
C GLU A 406 6.44 23.39 11.28
N TRP A 407 5.50 23.24 12.20
CA TRP A 407 4.17 23.85 12.12
C TRP A 407 3.97 25.04 13.04
N GLY A 408 5.08 25.72 13.43
CA GLY A 408 5.05 26.92 14.27
C GLY A 408 4.86 26.60 15.75
N GLY A 409 5.23 25.42 16.21
CA GLY A 409 5.18 25.02 17.61
C GLY A 409 3.77 24.68 18.10
N ILE A 410 2.86 24.27 17.22
CA ILE A 410 1.54 23.76 17.61
C ILE A 410 1.62 22.27 17.91
N THR A 411 0.64 21.75 18.65
CA THR A 411 0.42 20.31 18.74
C THR A 411 -0.35 19.87 17.52
N ASP A 412 0.24 18.97 16.72
CA ASP A 412 -0.42 18.41 15.57
C ASP A 412 -1.65 17.58 15.99
N PRO A 413 -2.71 17.52 15.16
CA PRO A 413 -3.87 16.69 15.45
C PRO A 413 -3.47 15.20 15.58
N VAL A 414 -4.23 14.45 16.37
CA VAL A 414 -4.05 13.00 16.50
C VAL A 414 -4.15 12.30 15.14
N ALA A 415 -3.53 11.14 15.00
CA ALA A 415 -3.52 10.37 13.76
C ALA A 415 -4.93 10.19 13.18
N GLY A 416 -5.07 10.45 11.89
CA GLY A 416 -6.34 10.38 11.15
C GLY A 416 -7.26 11.61 11.30
N ALA A 417 -7.02 12.50 12.27
CA ALA A 417 -7.80 13.74 12.39
C ALA A 417 -7.40 14.76 11.30
N TRP A 418 -8.34 15.65 10.95
CA TRP A 418 -8.07 16.68 9.95
C TRP A 418 -7.05 17.69 10.44
N PHE A 419 -6.02 17.94 9.62
CA PHE A 419 -4.97 18.92 9.86
C PHE A 419 -5.10 20.08 8.86
N PRO A 420 -5.78 21.19 9.24
CA PRO A 420 -6.14 22.25 8.30
C PRO A 420 -4.96 22.91 7.61
N GLN A 421 -3.85 23.14 8.33
CA GLN A 421 -2.65 23.78 7.77
C GLN A 421 -2.01 22.89 6.70
N GLN A 422 -1.81 21.59 7.02
CA GLN A 422 -1.27 20.62 6.07
C GLN A 422 -2.21 20.44 4.87
N ALA A 423 -3.51 20.29 5.09
CA ALA A 423 -4.51 20.15 4.03
C ALA A 423 -4.47 21.29 3.03
N LEU A 424 -4.34 22.53 3.54
CA LEU A 424 -4.25 23.71 2.68
C LEU A 424 -2.96 23.72 1.87
N GLN A 425 -1.81 23.39 2.46
CA GLN A 425 -0.54 23.28 1.73
C GLN A 425 -0.61 22.19 0.67
N LEU A 426 -1.15 21.02 1.00
CA LEU A 426 -1.31 19.90 0.05
C LEU A 426 -2.15 20.32 -1.17
N ALA A 427 -3.21 21.11 -0.96
CA ALA A 427 -4.04 21.61 -2.04
C ALA A 427 -3.37 22.72 -2.85
N GLN A 428 -2.61 23.61 -2.20
CA GLN A 428 -1.93 24.75 -2.85
C GLN A 428 -0.73 24.31 -3.69
N LEU A 429 0.02 23.32 -3.20
CA LEU A 429 1.28 22.83 -3.79
C LEU A 429 1.05 21.55 -4.62
N ALA A 430 -0.19 21.25 -4.98
CA ALA A 430 -0.53 20.09 -5.80
C ALA A 430 0.29 20.05 -7.10
N ASN A 431 0.83 18.88 -7.41
CA ASN A 431 1.59 18.67 -8.65
C ASN A 431 1.23 17.29 -9.25
N PRO A 432 0.46 17.25 -10.34
CA PRO A 432 -0.09 18.38 -11.15
C PRO A 432 -1.10 19.25 -10.38
N ALA A 433 -1.20 20.52 -10.75
CA ALA A 433 -2.14 21.46 -10.14
C ALA A 433 -3.59 20.91 -10.12
N LEU A 434 -4.39 21.30 -9.11
CA LEU A 434 -5.77 20.80 -8.97
C LEU A 434 -6.71 21.32 -10.07
N PHE A 435 -6.42 22.47 -10.62
CA PHE A 435 -7.08 23.10 -11.79
C PHE A 435 -6.16 24.16 -12.39
#